data_d81881cfed2112539044080b620bc132
#
_entry.id   d81881cfed2112539044080b620bc132
#
_cell.length_a   1.000
_cell.length_b   1.000
_cell.length_c   1.000
_cell.angle_alpha   90.00
_cell.angle_beta   90.00
_cell.angle_gamma   90.00
#
_symmetry.space_group_name_H-M   'P 1'
#
loop_
_entity.id
_entity.type
_entity.pdbx_description
1 polymer ?
#
loop_
_entity_poly.entity_id
_entity_poly.type
_entity_poly.pdbx_seq_one_letter_code
_entity_poly.pdbx_strand_id
1 'polypeptide(L)'
;MNIIQKEKKNKKPLDIKKIKIGLTKSFSLKITEKLHNQFKIFSGDVSPIHNDIKFCKFNKFEKKLGYAFLITSALSKIYGVYFPGGNELCLHQSCNFKNPFYINDILLFKLKIVQVNQLTKIVSINTEVKSKKKIIFDGHSILKLSLKK
;
A
#
# COMPACT_ATOMS: atom_id res chain seq x y z
N MET A 1 12.48 1.05 2.23
CA MET A 1 11.11 1.28 2.76
C MET A 1 10.89 0.35 3.95
N ASN A 2 10.76 0.89 5.16
CA ASN A 2 10.52 0.11 6.38
C ASN A 2 9.03 0.16 6.69
N ILE A 3 8.31 -0.91 6.33
CA ILE A 3 6.93 -1.12 6.76
C ILE A 3 7.01 -1.71 8.16
N ILE A 4 6.43 -1.01 9.14
CA ILE A 4 6.37 -1.48 10.52
C ILE A 4 5.20 -2.45 10.62
N GLN A 5 5.50 -3.68 10.95
CA GLN A 5 4.52 -4.72 11.23
C GLN A 5 4.66 -5.12 12.69
N LYS A 6 3.55 -5.22 13.42
CA LYS A 6 3.53 -5.81 14.76
C LYS A 6 3.80 -7.32 14.77
N GLU A 7 3.74 -7.96 13.59
CA GLU A 7 3.91 -9.40 13.42
C GLU A 7 5.20 -9.73 12.69
N LYS A 8 5.82 -10.87 13.05
CA LYS A 8 7.04 -11.39 12.39
C LYS A 8 6.83 -11.56 10.89
N LYS A 9 7.87 -11.31 10.08
CA LYS A 9 7.89 -11.63 8.64
C LYS A 9 7.38 -13.04 8.44
N ASN A 10 6.31 -13.21 7.67
CA ASN A 10 5.92 -14.54 7.21
C ASN A 10 7.02 -15.04 6.27
N LYS A 11 7.86 -15.95 6.75
CA LYS A 11 8.94 -16.56 5.94
C LYS A 11 8.39 -17.50 4.86
N LYS A 12 7.10 -17.86 4.93
CA LYS A 12 6.43 -18.73 3.95
C LYS A 12 5.13 -18.07 3.47
N PRO A 13 4.81 -18.20 2.16
CA PRO A 13 3.52 -17.77 1.65
C PRO A 13 2.36 -18.40 2.43
N LEU A 14 1.27 -17.64 2.59
CA LEU A 14 0.06 -18.23 3.14
C LEU A 14 -0.48 -19.28 2.19
N ASP A 15 -0.74 -20.47 2.72
CA ASP A 15 -1.45 -21.50 1.98
C ASP A 15 -2.89 -21.00 1.68
N ILE A 16 -3.31 -21.11 0.42
CA ILE A 16 -4.65 -20.71 -0.02
C ILE A 16 -5.75 -21.38 0.83
N LYS A 17 -5.53 -22.62 1.29
CA LYS A 17 -6.47 -23.36 2.16
C LYS A 17 -6.68 -22.68 3.53
N LYS A 18 -5.71 -21.87 3.97
CA LYS A 18 -5.76 -21.13 5.25
C LYS A 18 -6.32 -19.71 5.08
N ILE A 19 -6.49 -19.26 3.85
CA ILE A 19 -7.05 -17.92 3.56
C ILE A 19 -8.58 -18.02 3.61
N LYS A 20 -9.19 -17.20 4.48
CA LYS A 20 -10.64 -17.14 4.65
C LYS A 20 -11.15 -15.73 4.36
N ILE A 21 -12.37 -15.64 3.85
CA ILE A 21 -13.09 -14.37 3.73
C ILE A 21 -13.18 -13.72 5.11
N GLY A 22 -12.98 -12.42 5.18
CA GLY A 22 -12.96 -11.66 6.44
C GLY A 22 -11.57 -11.57 7.09
N LEU A 23 -10.61 -12.42 6.71
CA LEU A 23 -9.24 -12.32 7.23
C LEU A 23 -8.68 -10.92 6.95
N THR A 24 -8.25 -10.25 8.02
CA THR A 24 -7.78 -8.86 7.97
C THR A 24 -6.36 -8.76 8.50
N LYS A 25 -5.54 -7.95 7.85
CA LYS A 25 -4.19 -7.61 8.28
C LYS A 25 -3.97 -6.11 8.22
N SER A 26 -3.16 -5.60 9.15
CA SER A 26 -2.83 -4.17 9.23
C SER A 26 -1.32 -3.98 9.22
N PHE A 27 -0.90 -2.90 8.55
CA PHE A 27 0.50 -2.50 8.41
C PHE A 27 0.60 -1.00 8.61
N SER A 28 1.77 -0.51 9.00
CA SER A 28 2.04 0.92 9.06
C SER A 28 3.30 1.28 8.28
N LEU A 29 3.28 2.47 7.67
CA LEU A 29 4.40 3.03 6.95
C LEU A 29 4.56 4.49 7.32
N LYS A 30 5.71 4.87 7.88
CA LYS A 30 6.07 6.28 8.05
C LYS A 30 6.64 6.82 6.75
N ILE A 31 6.09 7.92 6.26
CA ILE A 31 6.56 8.63 5.07
C ILE A 31 7.72 9.53 5.46
N THR A 32 8.93 8.98 5.47
CA THR A 32 10.13 9.76 5.79
C THR A 32 10.59 10.58 4.58
N GLU A 33 11.35 11.67 4.81
CA GLU A 33 11.97 12.43 3.71
C GLU A 33 12.86 11.55 2.84
N LYS A 34 13.62 10.63 3.45
CA LYS A 34 14.44 9.67 2.71
C LYS A 34 13.59 8.85 1.74
N LEU A 35 12.45 8.31 2.19
CA LEU A 35 11.54 7.52 1.35
C LEU A 35 10.93 8.38 0.24
N HIS A 36 10.51 9.60 0.56
CA HIS A 36 9.97 10.56 -0.39
C HIS A 36 10.99 10.86 -1.51
N ASN A 37 12.25 11.16 -1.14
CA ASN A 37 13.31 11.44 -2.09
C ASN A 37 13.71 10.21 -2.93
N GLN A 38 13.72 9.02 -2.34
CA GLN A 38 13.94 7.77 -3.09
C GLN A 38 12.85 7.55 -4.14
N PHE A 39 11.58 7.80 -3.80
CA PHE A 39 10.48 7.69 -4.76
C PHE A 39 10.59 8.74 -5.87
N LYS A 40 10.94 9.98 -5.54
CA LYS A 40 11.23 11.05 -6.52
C LYS A 40 12.26 10.60 -7.54
N ILE A 41 13.40 10.08 -7.08
CA ILE A 41 14.49 9.61 -7.95
C ILE A 41 14.01 8.46 -8.83
N PHE A 42 13.32 7.50 -8.25
CA PHE A 42 12.82 6.32 -8.96
C PHE A 42 11.76 6.67 -10.02
N SER A 43 10.80 7.52 -9.67
CA SER A 43 9.69 7.88 -10.56
C SER A 43 10.03 8.98 -11.57
N GLY A 44 11.08 9.77 -11.30
CA GLY A 44 11.39 10.98 -12.05
C GLY A 44 10.38 12.13 -11.85
N ASP A 45 9.41 11.97 -10.94
CA ASP A 45 8.39 12.99 -10.68
C ASP A 45 8.94 14.13 -9.83
N VAL A 46 9.23 15.25 -10.51
CA VAL A 46 9.73 16.50 -9.93
C VAL A 46 8.65 17.57 -9.78
N SER A 47 7.38 17.22 -9.89
CA SER A 47 6.27 18.18 -9.83
C SER A 47 6.33 19.06 -8.57
N PRO A 48 6.01 20.37 -8.70
CA PRO A 48 6.15 21.34 -7.61
C PRO A 48 5.34 20.97 -6.36
N ILE A 49 4.20 20.31 -6.52
CA ILE A 49 3.33 19.91 -5.40
C ILE A 49 4.02 18.96 -4.41
N HIS A 50 5.01 18.21 -4.86
CA HIS A 50 5.80 17.29 -4.05
C HIS A 50 7.15 17.90 -3.59
N ASN A 51 7.60 18.98 -4.24
CA ASN A 51 8.97 19.45 -4.09
C ASN A 51 9.09 20.91 -3.63
N ASP A 52 8.11 21.76 -3.91
CA ASP A 52 8.13 23.19 -3.62
C ASP A 52 7.10 23.57 -2.56
N ILE A 53 7.58 24.01 -1.39
CA ILE A 53 6.69 24.43 -0.28
C ILE A 53 5.96 25.73 -0.59
N LYS A 54 6.56 26.64 -1.39
CA LYS A 54 5.91 27.90 -1.77
C LYS A 54 4.74 27.62 -2.70
N PHE A 55 4.94 26.75 -3.69
CA PHE A 55 3.88 26.26 -4.56
C PHE A 55 2.75 25.59 -3.78
N CYS A 56 3.06 24.71 -2.81
CA CYS A 56 2.07 24.07 -1.98
C CYS A 56 1.24 25.09 -1.19
N LYS A 57 1.89 26.04 -0.53
CA LYS A 57 1.20 27.08 0.25
C LYS A 57 0.31 27.96 -0.61
N PHE A 58 0.75 28.37 -1.80
CA PHE A 58 -0.03 29.11 -2.75
C PHE A 58 -1.31 28.36 -3.14
N ASN A 59 -1.24 27.03 -3.26
CA ASN A 59 -2.36 26.14 -3.53
C ASN A 59 -3.09 25.64 -2.27
N LYS A 60 -2.95 26.33 -1.13
CA LYS A 60 -3.64 26.06 0.14
C LYS A 60 -3.30 24.72 0.79
N PHE A 61 -2.15 24.14 0.48
CA PHE A 61 -1.61 22.98 1.19
C PHE A 61 -0.60 23.42 2.26
N GLU A 62 -0.68 22.83 3.44
CA GLU A 62 0.20 23.20 4.56
C GLU A 62 1.66 22.82 4.31
N LYS A 63 1.91 21.72 3.63
CA LYS A 63 3.22 21.09 3.44
C LYS A 63 3.32 20.49 2.03
N LYS A 64 4.52 20.02 1.66
CA LYS A 64 4.70 19.21 0.46
C LYS A 64 3.92 17.90 0.58
N LEU A 65 3.17 17.57 -0.47
CA LEU A 65 2.34 16.36 -0.51
C LEU A 65 3.22 15.12 -0.71
N GLY A 66 2.80 14.01 -0.11
CA GLY A 66 3.35 12.70 -0.41
C GLY A 66 2.93 12.23 -1.81
N TYR A 67 3.74 11.40 -2.43
CA TYR A 67 3.44 10.80 -3.73
C TYR A 67 2.33 9.75 -3.60
N ALA A 68 1.23 9.93 -4.31
CA ALA A 68 0.08 9.01 -4.26
C ALA A 68 0.48 7.56 -4.62
N PHE A 69 1.27 7.39 -5.67
CA PHE A 69 1.73 6.08 -6.14
C PHE A 69 2.75 5.39 -5.21
N LEU A 70 3.28 6.09 -4.23
CA LEU A 70 4.07 5.46 -3.16
C LEU A 70 3.22 4.50 -2.33
N ILE A 71 1.90 4.77 -2.22
CA ILE A 71 0.94 3.86 -1.56
C ILE A 71 0.88 2.51 -2.32
N THR A 72 0.76 2.54 -3.64
CA THR A 72 0.71 1.32 -4.45
C THR A 72 2.03 0.57 -4.44
N SER A 73 3.16 1.29 -4.41
CA SER A 73 4.49 0.69 -4.22
C SER A 73 4.62 -0.01 -2.87
N ALA A 74 4.00 0.56 -1.81
CA ALA A 74 3.92 -0.10 -0.51
C ALA A 74 3.04 -1.34 -0.53
N LEU A 75 1.92 -1.31 -1.27
CA LEU A 75 1.06 -2.48 -1.48
C LEU A 75 1.81 -3.61 -2.17
N SER A 76 2.62 -3.32 -3.20
CA SER A 76 3.47 -4.32 -3.85
C SER A 76 4.34 -5.05 -2.83
N LYS A 77 5.01 -4.31 -1.93
CA LYS A 77 5.79 -4.94 -0.86
C LYS A 77 4.92 -5.71 0.14
N ILE A 78 3.75 -5.19 0.51
CA ILE A 78 2.84 -5.87 1.42
C ILE A 78 2.41 -7.20 0.82
N TYR A 79 1.99 -7.22 -0.43
CA TYR A 79 1.57 -8.45 -1.11
C TYR A 79 2.72 -9.45 -1.23
N GLY A 80 3.86 -9.04 -1.76
CA GLY A 80 4.98 -9.91 -2.05
C GLY A 80 5.73 -10.43 -0.84
N VAL A 81 5.66 -9.74 0.30
CA VAL A 81 6.50 -10.08 1.46
C VAL A 81 5.69 -10.46 2.70
N TYR A 82 4.50 -9.87 2.88
CA TYR A 82 3.80 -9.97 4.16
C TYR A 82 2.42 -10.62 4.07
N PHE A 83 1.60 -10.24 3.09
CA PHE A 83 0.20 -10.68 3.03
C PHE A 83 -0.39 -10.57 1.61
N PRO A 84 -0.75 -11.68 0.96
CA PRO A 84 -0.64 -13.07 1.43
C PRO A 84 0.80 -13.58 1.54
N GLY A 85 1.78 -12.86 1.01
CA GLY A 85 3.21 -13.10 1.17
C GLY A 85 3.78 -14.12 0.20
N GLY A 86 4.49 -13.64 -0.82
CA GLY A 86 5.27 -14.42 -1.79
C GLY A 86 4.47 -15.32 -2.74
N ASN A 87 4.89 -15.44 -3.96
CA ASN A 87 4.28 -16.26 -5.00
C ASN A 87 2.88 -15.79 -5.43
N GLU A 88 2.58 -14.48 -5.33
CA GLU A 88 1.37 -13.90 -5.90
C GLU A 88 1.68 -13.16 -7.21
N LEU A 89 0.68 -13.16 -8.09
CA LEU A 89 0.61 -12.32 -9.27
C LEU A 89 -0.55 -11.34 -9.08
N CYS A 90 -0.27 -10.05 -9.11
CA CYS A 90 -1.32 -9.04 -9.10
C CYS A 90 -1.95 -8.96 -10.48
N LEU A 91 -3.24 -9.33 -10.57
CA LEU A 91 -4.01 -9.31 -11.81
C LEU A 91 -4.75 -7.99 -11.99
N HIS A 92 -5.15 -7.37 -10.89
CA HIS A 92 -5.89 -6.11 -10.90
C HIS A 92 -5.60 -5.31 -9.63
N GLN A 93 -5.57 -3.99 -9.78
CA GLN A 93 -5.52 -3.04 -8.67
C GLN A 93 -6.31 -1.78 -9.03
N SER A 94 -7.41 -1.52 -8.34
CA SER A 94 -8.08 -0.21 -8.39
C SER A 94 -7.51 0.73 -7.33
N CYS A 95 -7.50 2.03 -7.62
CA CYS A 95 -6.91 3.07 -6.79
C CYS A 95 -7.81 4.28 -6.72
N ASN A 96 -8.36 4.58 -5.55
CA ASN A 96 -9.11 5.80 -5.27
C ASN A 96 -8.37 6.63 -4.23
N PHE A 97 -7.78 7.74 -4.63
CA PHE A 97 -7.09 8.67 -3.75
C PHE A 97 -8.10 9.70 -3.24
N LYS A 98 -8.37 9.68 -1.93
CA LYS A 98 -9.44 10.47 -1.29
C LYS A 98 -8.93 11.78 -0.68
N ASN A 99 -7.80 11.74 -0.04
CA ASN A 99 -7.21 12.89 0.63
C ASN A 99 -5.68 12.88 0.48
N PRO A 100 -5.04 14.05 0.49
CA PRO A 100 -3.59 14.14 0.50
C PRO A 100 -3.01 13.65 1.83
N PHE A 101 -1.75 13.22 1.79
CA PHE A 101 -0.92 12.96 2.95
C PHE A 101 0.42 13.67 2.78
N TYR A 102 1.18 13.78 3.86
CA TYR A 102 2.37 14.61 3.93
C TYR A 102 3.60 13.82 4.39
N ILE A 103 4.78 14.40 4.16
CA ILE A 103 6.02 13.89 4.74
C ILE A 103 5.89 13.86 6.26
N ASN A 104 6.39 12.80 6.88
CA ASN A 104 6.29 12.44 8.30
C ASN A 104 4.93 11.89 8.75
N ASP A 105 3.92 11.83 7.88
CA ASP A 105 2.70 11.10 8.20
C ASP A 105 2.97 9.59 8.37
N ILE A 106 2.16 8.96 9.21
CA ILE A 106 2.09 7.51 9.34
C ILE A 106 0.84 7.04 8.62
N LEU A 107 1.03 6.25 7.57
CA LEU A 107 -0.04 5.61 6.83
C LEU A 107 -0.36 4.24 7.43
N LEU A 108 -1.62 4.03 7.79
CA LEU A 108 -2.14 2.77 8.33
C LEU A 108 -2.90 2.03 7.23
N PHE A 109 -2.35 0.92 6.78
CA PHE A 109 -2.94 0.05 5.77
C PHE A 109 -3.78 -1.02 6.46
N LYS A 110 -5.03 -1.18 6.05
CA LYS A 110 -5.91 -2.27 6.47
C LYS A 110 -6.35 -3.04 5.24
N LEU A 111 -5.96 -4.30 5.16
CA LEU A 111 -6.28 -5.21 4.07
C LEU A 111 -7.25 -6.27 4.56
N LYS A 112 -8.35 -6.48 3.83
CA LYS A 112 -9.38 -7.49 4.17
C LYS A 112 -9.63 -8.38 2.95
N ILE A 113 -9.53 -9.70 3.14
CA ILE A 113 -9.95 -10.68 2.13
C ILE A 113 -11.47 -10.61 1.99
N VAL A 114 -11.95 -10.39 0.78
CA VAL A 114 -13.39 -10.30 0.48
C VAL A 114 -13.87 -11.44 -0.42
N GLN A 115 -12.96 -12.11 -1.14
CA GLN A 115 -13.29 -13.27 -1.95
C GLN A 115 -12.11 -14.24 -1.98
N VAL A 116 -12.42 -15.55 -2.04
CA VAL A 116 -11.43 -16.63 -2.19
C VAL A 116 -11.99 -17.66 -3.15
N ASN A 117 -11.25 -17.96 -4.22
CA ASN A 117 -11.53 -19.07 -5.11
C ASN A 117 -10.40 -20.10 -5.00
N GLN A 118 -10.70 -21.24 -4.39
CA GLN A 118 -9.71 -22.29 -4.12
C GLN A 118 -9.23 -22.99 -5.40
N LEU A 119 -10.10 -23.13 -6.41
CA LEU A 119 -9.77 -23.83 -7.66
C LEU A 119 -8.82 -22.99 -8.53
N THR A 120 -9.16 -21.73 -8.75
CA THR A 120 -8.35 -20.80 -9.55
C THR A 120 -7.19 -20.21 -8.76
N LYS A 121 -7.17 -20.39 -7.43
CA LYS A 121 -6.22 -19.78 -6.49
C LYS A 121 -6.23 -18.25 -6.54
N ILE A 122 -7.40 -17.68 -6.78
CA ILE A 122 -7.60 -16.22 -6.83
C ILE A 122 -8.18 -15.75 -5.50
N VAL A 123 -7.64 -14.64 -5.01
CA VAL A 123 -8.18 -13.92 -3.85
C VAL A 123 -8.41 -12.46 -4.22
N SER A 124 -9.49 -11.90 -3.65
CA SER A 124 -9.77 -10.47 -3.75
C SER A 124 -9.57 -9.81 -2.38
N ILE A 125 -8.94 -8.64 -2.40
CA ILE A 125 -8.56 -7.90 -1.19
C ILE A 125 -9.08 -6.47 -1.32
N ASN A 126 -9.86 -6.03 -0.34
CA ASN A 126 -10.13 -4.60 -0.17
C ASN A 126 -9.07 -3.99 0.74
N THR A 127 -8.54 -2.86 0.31
CA THR A 127 -7.53 -2.09 1.04
C THR A 127 -8.07 -0.72 1.38
N GLU A 128 -7.91 -0.31 2.63
CA GLU A 128 -8.13 1.04 3.11
C GLU A 128 -6.81 1.55 3.70
N VAL A 129 -6.44 2.79 3.38
CA VAL A 129 -5.27 3.45 3.97
C VAL A 129 -5.70 4.73 4.65
N LYS A 130 -5.31 4.89 5.91
CA LYS A 130 -5.60 6.08 6.73
C LYS A 130 -4.33 6.78 7.17
N SER A 131 -4.41 8.12 7.26
CA SER A 131 -3.48 8.93 8.03
C SER A 131 -4.28 9.69 9.08
N LYS A 132 -3.90 9.54 10.37
CA LYS A 132 -4.69 10.05 11.49
C LYS A 132 -6.13 9.50 11.41
N LYS A 133 -7.14 10.39 11.27
CA LYS A 133 -8.55 10.01 11.14
C LYS A 133 -9.09 10.07 9.69
N LYS A 134 -8.25 10.49 8.70
CA LYS A 134 -8.68 10.66 7.30
C LYS A 134 -8.37 9.41 6.49
N ILE A 135 -9.31 9.01 5.64
CA ILE A 135 -9.06 8.01 4.59
C ILE A 135 -8.25 8.68 3.49
N ILE A 136 -7.09 8.15 3.21
CA ILE A 136 -6.18 8.64 2.17
C ILE A 136 -6.43 7.89 0.86
N PHE A 137 -6.69 6.60 0.96
CA PHE A 137 -6.83 5.72 -0.18
C PHE A 137 -7.79 4.58 0.15
N ASP A 138 -8.59 4.18 -0.82
CA ASP A 138 -9.21 2.87 -0.88
C ASP A 138 -8.99 2.21 -2.24
N GLY A 139 -9.00 0.88 -2.25
CA GLY A 139 -8.77 0.13 -3.48
C GLY A 139 -9.14 -1.34 -3.35
N HIS A 140 -9.25 -1.97 -4.51
CA HIS A 140 -9.55 -3.39 -4.62
C HIS A 140 -8.47 -4.07 -5.45
N SER A 141 -7.99 -5.23 -4.98
CA SER A 141 -6.95 -6.00 -5.65
C SER A 141 -7.43 -7.40 -5.93
N ILE A 142 -7.04 -7.95 -7.08
CA ILE A 142 -7.22 -9.35 -7.42
C ILE A 142 -5.84 -9.97 -7.58
N LEU A 143 -5.53 -10.96 -6.75
CA LEU A 143 -4.25 -11.64 -6.72
C LEU A 143 -4.44 -13.11 -7.04
N LYS A 144 -3.60 -13.66 -7.94
CA LYS A 144 -3.47 -15.09 -8.14
C LYS A 144 -2.33 -15.62 -7.26
N LEU A 145 -2.62 -16.58 -6.41
CA LEU A 145 -1.65 -17.20 -5.49
C LEU A 145 -1.03 -18.46 -6.12
N SER A 146 0.14 -18.85 -5.64
CA SER A 146 0.87 -20.06 -6.08
C SER A 146 1.30 -20.04 -7.54
N LEU A 147 2.23 -19.16 -7.87
CA LEU A 147 3.17 -19.52 -8.91
C LEU A 147 3.99 -20.72 -8.39
N LYS A 148 4.01 -21.82 -9.11
CA LYS A 148 4.84 -22.97 -8.73
C LYS A 148 6.31 -22.52 -8.63
N LYS A 149 6.99 -22.97 -7.57
CA LYS A 149 8.46 -22.94 -7.57
C LYS A 149 8.97 -23.94 -8.58
#